data_df5b49eee016103ad8ce4bc197468bce
#
_entry.id   df5b49eee016103ad8ce4bc197468bce
#
_cell.length_a   1.000
_cell.length_b   1.000
_cell.length_c   1.000
_cell.angle_alpha   90.00
_cell.angle_beta   90.00
_cell.angle_gamma   90.00
#
_symmetry.space_group_name_H-M   'P 1'
#
loop_
_entity.id
_entity.type
_entity.pdbx_description
1 polymer ?
#
loop_
_entity_poly.entity_id
_entity_poly.type
_entity_poly.pdbx_seq_one_letter_code
_entity_poly.pdbx_strand_id
1 'polypeptide(L)'
;MSERPLRVGIVCPYSFDVPGGVQFHVRDLAESLLERGHDVSVLAPAAEDTPVPPYLVPAGRAVPVHYNGSVARLTFGPVTAGRVRRWLAAGRFDVLHLHEPVTPSLGMLALWIADGPVVATFHTSITRSRSLQVAYPLVRQSLEKISLRIAVSEDARRTLVEHLGGDAVVIPNGVQVDAFEGVGTDPRWIGTPDAPTLAFLGRLDEPRKGLAVLLKAMPAVLDAYPGARLLVAGRGDTGADQAREALGDRAGAVELLGGVSEEDKARLLASVDAYVAPQTGGESFGIVLVEAMSAGSAVVASDLGAFSRVLDGGEAGVLFRTGDPADLGATLVRVLGDPELRARVIARASQVVRRYDWSAVTDQVLAVYEMAVAGRDAPVGEDPSSLRGARLLELRRGRSS
;
A
#
# COMPACT_ATOMS: atom_id res chain seq x y z
N MET A 1 -1.89 -18.11 -20.81
CA MET A 1 -0.90 -18.24 -19.70
C MET A 1 0.31 -18.96 -20.28
N SER A 2 1.49 -18.39 -20.12
CA SER A 2 2.75 -19.03 -20.55
C SER A 2 2.94 -20.32 -19.76
N GLU A 3 3.12 -21.46 -20.46
CA GLU A 3 3.39 -22.76 -19.83
C GLU A 3 4.79 -22.81 -19.16
N ARG A 4 5.60 -21.78 -19.35
CA ARG A 4 6.99 -21.72 -18.87
C ARG A 4 7.09 -20.79 -17.64
N PRO A 5 7.75 -21.25 -16.56
CA PRO A 5 8.12 -20.37 -15.45
C PRO A 5 8.91 -19.15 -15.94
N LEU A 6 8.53 -17.95 -15.50
CA LEU A 6 9.28 -16.73 -15.77
C LEU A 6 10.33 -16.51 -14.68
N ARG A 7 11.47 -15.93 -15.07
CA ARG A 7 12.45 -15.36 -14.15
C ARG A 7 12.13 -13.88 -13.96
N VAL A 8 11.67 -13.51 -12.79
CA VAL A 8 11.19 -12.18 -12.46
C VAL A 8 12.16 -11.47 -11.53
N GLY A 9 12.73 -10.35 -11.98
CA GLY A 9 13.47 -9.44 -11.13
C GLY A 9 12.59 -8.33 -10.62
N ILE A 10 12.45 -8.16 -9.30
CA ILE A 10 11.66 -7.09 -8.70
C ILE A 10 12.59 -6.10 -7.99
N VAL A 11 12.39 -4.80 -8.18
CA VAL A 11 13.16 -3.75 -7.49
C VAL A 11 12.24 -2.94 -6.59
N CYS A 12 12.50 -3.00 -5.28
CA CYS A 12 11.84 -2.16 -4.28
C CYS A 12 12.72 -0.95 -3.95
N PRO A 13 12.20 0.29 -4.03
CA PRO A 13 13.00 1.48 -3.72
C PRO A 13 13.25 1.66 -2.23
N TYR A 14 12.36 1.13 -1.38
CA TYR A 14 12.34 1.36 0.06
C TYR A 14 12.97 0.22 0.86
N SER A 15 13.58 0.59 2.01
CA SER A 15 14.28 -0.37 2.88
C SER A 15 13.33 -1.36 3.54
N PHE A 16 13.72 -2.63 3.52
CA PHE A 16 13.05 -3.71 4.25
C PHE A 16 13.35 -3.72 5.76
N ASP A 17 14.23 -2.82 6.24
CA ASP A 17 14.49 -2.63 7.68
C ASP A 17 13.25 -2.05 8.42
N VAL A 18 12.34 -1.44 7.69
CA VAL A 18 11.15 -0.77 8.25
C VAL A 18 9.93 -1.14 7.44
N PRO A 19 8.85 -1.56 8.09
CA PRO A 19 7.61 -1.92 7.41
C PRO A 19 6.97 -0.72 6.69
N GLY A 20 6.41 -0.96 5.51
CA GLY A 20 5.71 0.05 4.71
C GLY A 20 4.87 -0.59 3.61
N GLY A 21 3.87 0.14 3.10
CA GLY A 21 2.90 -0.40 2.15
C GLY A 21 3.51 -0.95 0.86
N VAL A 22 4.53 -0.28 0.31
CA VAL A 22 5.21 -0.76 -0.92
C VAL A 22 6.06 -1.99 -0.63
N GLN A 23 6.73 -2.06 0.52
CA GLN A 23 7.52 -3.23 0.93
C GLN A 23 6.63 -4.46 1.12
N PHE A 24 5.47 -4.31 1.78
CA PHE A 24 4.49 -5.38 1.90
C PHE A 24 3.96 -5.83 0.54
N HIS A 25 3.58 -4.88 -0.31
CA HIS A 25 3.12 -5.20 -1.67
C HIS A 25 4.19 -5.97 -2.48
N VAL A 26 5.46 -5.57 -2.42
CA VAL A 26 6.56 -6.27 -3.11
C VAL A 26 6.79 -7.67 -2.56
N ARG A 27 6.74 -7.82 -1.22
CA ARG A 27 6.86 -9.12 -0.56
C ARG A 27 5.75 -10.07 -0.98
N ASP A 28 4.51 -9.63 -0.84
CA ASP A 28 3.34 -10.45 -1.08
C ASP A 28 3.22 -10.82 -2.57
N LEU A 29 3.57 -9.89 -3.49
CA LEU A 29 3.67 -10.19 -4.92
C LEU A 29 4.75 -11.24 -5.20
N ALA A 30 5.93 -11.11 -4.59
CA ALA A 30 7.03 -12.06 -4.80
C ALA A 30 6.64 -13.46 -4.31
N GLU A 31 6.01 -13.56 -3.14
CA GLU A 31 5.53 -14.80 -2.55
C GLU A 31 4.44 -15.44 -3.42
N SER A 32 3.46 -14.67 -3.89
CA SER A 32 2.41 -15.16 -4.78
C SER A 32 2.94 -15.64 -6.13
N LEU A 33 3.99 -15.00 -6.67
CA LEU A 33 4.65 -15.47 -7.91
C LEU A 33 5.44 -16.77 -7.68
N LEU A 34 6.13 -16.90 -6.54
CA LEU A 34 6.86 -18.12 -6.15
C LEU A 34 5.90 -19.30 -5.96
N GLU A 35 4.77 -19.10 -5.30
CA GLU A 35 3.71 -20.11 -5.12
C GLU A 35 3.16 -20.61 -6.46
N ARG A 36 3.19 -19.79 -7.51
CA ARG A 36 2.80 -20.15 -8.87
C ARG A 36 3.93 -20.79 -9.71
N GLY A 37 5.09 -21.03 -9.08
CA GLY A 37 6.23 -21.70 -9.69
C GLY A 37 7.13 -20.82 -10.55
N HIS A 38 7.03 -19.49 -10.45
CA HIS A 38 7.97 -18.56 -11.07
C HIS A 38 9.26 -18.46 -10.25
N ASP A 39 10.36 -18.11 -10.90
CA ASP A 39 11.66 -17.82 -10.25
C ASP A 39 11.74 -16.31 -9.96
N VAL A 40 11.78 -15.93 -8.69
CA VAL A 40 11.71 -14.52 -8.27
C VAL A 40 12.94 -14.12 -7.49
N SER A 41 13.52 -12.98 -7.86
CA SER A 41 14.55 -12.31 -7.06
C SER A 41 14.18 -10.85 -6.83
N VAL A 42 14.21 -10.42 -5.57
CA VAL A 42 13.90 -9.04 -5.16
C VAL A 42 15.19 -8.31 -4.80
N LEU A 43 15.42 -7.15 -5.38
CA LEU A 43 16.50 -6.24 -4.98
C LEU A 43 15.92 -5.08 -4.16
N ALA A 44 16.34 -4.95 -2.90
CA ALA A 44 15.86 -3.89 -2.01
C ALA A 44 16.97 -3.41 -1.06
N PRO A 45 16.90 -2.16 -0.54
CA PRO A 45 17.77 -1.75 0.55
C PRO A 45 17.44 -2.56 1.80
N ALA A 46 18.48 -3.10 2.45
CA ALA A 46 18.42 -3.73 3.75
C ALA A 46 19.79 -3.67 4.41
N ALA A 47 19.84 -3.60 5.74
CA ALA A 47 21.07 -3.71 6.49
C ALA A 47 21.56 -5.19 6.49
N GLU A 48 22.85 -5.40 6.74
CA GLU A 48 23.43 -6.76 6.67
C GLU A 48 22.89 -7.70 7.77
N ASP A 49 22.43 -7.14 8.87
CA ASP A 49 21.87 -7.82 10.03
C ASP A 49 20.33 -7.94 9.99
N THR A 50 19.69 -7.37 8.98
CA THR A 50 18.22 -7.48 8.83
C THR A 50 17.84 -8.86 8.33
N PRO A 51 16.98 -9.61 9.03
CA PRO A 51 16.43 -10.86 8.51
C PRO A 51 15.60 -10.57 7.26
N VAL A 52 15.97 -11.19 6.14
CA VAL A 52 15.28 -11.02 4.86
C VAL A 52 14.91 -12.38 4.26
N PRO A 53 13.82 -12.45 3.45
CA PRO A 53 13.46 -13.68 2.77
C PRO A 53 14.56 -14.17 1.81
N PRO A 54 14.64 -15.47 1.52
CA PRO A 54 15.69 -16.05 0.65
C PRO A 54 15.73 -15.47 -0.77
N TYR A 55 14.60 -15.01 -1.28
CA TYR A 55 14.47 -14.39 -2.60
C TYR A 55 14.92 -12.91 -2.63
N LEU A 56 15.22 -12.30 -1.48
CA LEU A 56 15.64 -10.91 -1.39
C LEU A 56 17.16 -10.78 -1.35
N VAL A 57 17.67 -9.95 -2.25
CA VAL A 57 19.08 -9.57 -2.34
C VAL A 57 19.26 -8.16 -1.74
N PRO A 58 20.01 -8.01 -0.63
CA PRO A 58 20.26 -6.71 -0.02
C PRO A 58 21.10 -5.80 -0.91
N ALA A 59 20.59 -4.61 -1.22
CA ALA A 59 21.33 -3.60 -1.99
C ALA A 59 22.21 -2.69 -1.11
N GLY A 60 22.22 -2.92 0.20
CA GLY A 60 22.95 -2.17 1.21
C GLY A 60 22.07 -1.27 2.05
N ARG A 61 22.66 -0.67 3.08
CA ARG A 61 21.95 0.18 4.05
C ARG A 61 21.35 1.40 3.39
N ALA A 62 20.12 1.74 3.79
CA ALA A 62 19.41 2.93 3.35
C ALA A 62 19.70 4.16 4.20
N VAL A 63 19.54 5.34 3.60
CA VAL A 63 19.63 6.63 4.26
C VAL A 63 18.22 7.21 4.40
N PRO A 64 17.83 7.75 5.57
CA PRO A 64 16.52 8.39 5.73
C PRO A 64 16.46 9.70 4.94
N VAL A 65 15.40 9.86 4.15
CA VAL A 65 15.09 11.06 3.37
C VAL A 65 13.68 11.51 3.71
N HIS A 66 13.52 12.75 4.15
CA HIS A 66 12.20 13.32 4.42
C HIS A 66 11.52 13.71 3.13
N TYR A 67 10.35 13.16 2.88
CA TYR A 67 9.57 13.40 1.66
C TYR A 67 8.07 13.38 1.95
N ASN A 68 7.36 14.46 1.58
CA ASN A 68 5.90 14.59 1.74
C ASN A 68 5.35 14.23 3.13
N GLY A 69 6.02 14.67 4.20
CA GLY A 69 5.57 14.42 5.59
C GLY A 69 5.84 13.00 6.12
N SER A 70 6.57 12.19 5.36
CA SER A 70 7.05 10.88 5.79
C SER A 70 8.55 10.73 5.61
N VAL A 71 9.15 9.68 6.19
CA VAL A 71 10.58 9.37 6.06
C VAL A 71 10.73 8.17 5.14
N ALA A 72 11.20 8.41 3.91
CA ALA A 72 11.60 7.35 3.00
C ALA A 72 13.03 6.92 3.31
N ARG A 73 13.30 5.60 3.34
CA ARG A 73 14.65 5.05 3.53
C ARG A 73 15.13 4.51 2.19
N LEU A 74 16.04 5.25 1.56
CA LEU A 74 16.48 5.04 0.18
C LEU A 74 17.98 4.75 0.10
N THR A 75 18.42 4.07 -0.96
CA THR A 75 19.84 3.98 -1.32
C THR A 75 20.05 4.39 -2.76
N PHE A 76 21.14 5.13 -3.00
CA PHE A 76 21.49 5.68 -4.32
C PHE A 76 23.02 5.88 -4.41
N GLY A 77 23.58 5.89 -5.61
CA GLY A 77 24.99 6.20 -5.85
C GLY A 77 25.77 5.10 -6.57
N PRO A 78 27.08 5.31 -6.82
CA PRO A 78 27.88 4.43 -7.68
C PRO A 78 28.07 3.00 -7.13
N VAL A 79 28.19 2.83 -5.80
CA VAL A 79 28.30 1.51 -5.18
C VAL A 79 27.00 0.73 -5.37
N THR A 80 25.86 1.41 -5.16
CA THR A 80 24.53 0.83 -5.38
C THR A 80 24.32 0.48 -6.85
N ALA A 81 24.72 1.35 -7.79
CA ALA A 81 24.67 1.07 -9.22
C ALA A 81 25.48 -0.18 -9.61
N GLY A 82 26.67 -0.38 -9.00
CA GLY A 82 27.47 -1.59 -9.18
C GLY A 82 26.79 -2.86 -8.66
N ARG A 83 26.01 -2.76 -7.56
CA ARG A 83 25.21 -3.88 -7.04
C ARG A 83 24.05 -4.21 -7.97
N VAL A 84 23.34 -3.18 -8.49
CA VAL A 84 22.27 -3.36 -9.49
C VAL A 84 22.81 -4.09 -10.72
N ARG A 85 23.95 -3.67 -11.29
CA ARG A 85 24.56 -4.34 -12.46
C ARG A 85 24.86 -5.82 -12.21
N ARG A 86 25.52 -6.13 -11.09
CA ARG A 86 25.83 -7.53 -10.76
C ARG A 86 24.58 -8.37 -10.60
N TRP A 87 23.53 -7.84 -9.96
CA TRP A 87 22.28 -8.52 -9.76
C TRP A 87 21.54 -8.78 -11.09
N LEU A 88 21.48 -7.79 -11.99
CA LEU A 88 20.91 -7.95 -13.33
C LEU A 88 21.67 -8.99 -14.15
N ALA A 89 23.02 -8.95 -14.15
CA ALA A 89 23.84 -9.88 -14.89
C ALA A 89 23.71 -11.33 -14.38
N ALA A 90 23.59 -11.52 -13.06
CA ALA A 90 23.41 -12.84 -12.46
C ALA A 90 22.00 -13.40 -12.65
N GLY A 91 20.97 -12.53 -12.56
CA GLY A 91 19.55 -12.94 -12.55
C GLY A 91 19.03 -13.43 -13.90
N ARG A 92 19.54 -12.90 -15.04
CA ARG A 92 19.06 -13.24 -16.40
C ARG A 92 17.53 -13.23 -16.48
N PHE A 93 16.91 -12.16 -16.00
CA PHE A 93 15.48 -12.05 -15.86
C PHE A 93 14.76 -12.03 -17.22
N ASP A 94 13.64 -12.70 -17.33
CA ASP A 94 12.73 -12.57 -18.49
C ASP A 94 12.00 -11.22 -18.44
N VAL A 95 11.71 -10.72 -17.22
CA VAL A 95 11.08 -9.42 -16.99
C VAL A 95 11.66 -8.74 -15.73
N LEU A 96 11.85 -7.44 -15.80
CA LEU A 96 12.23 -6.58 -14.68
C LEU A 96 11.04 -5.74 -14.25
N HIS A 97 10.63 -5.86 -12.98
CA HIS A 97 9.56 -5.07 -12.42
C HIS A 97 10.08 -4.03 -11.44
N LEU A 98 9.89 -2.76 -11.75
CA LEU A 98 10.36 -1.63 -10.95
C LEU A 98 9.19 -1.00 -10.18
N HIS A 99 9.32 -0.85 -8.87
CA HIS A 99 8.38 -0.07 -8.08
C HIS A 99 8.90 1.36 -7.89
N GLU A 100 8.03 2.36 -8.11
CA GLU A 100 8.35 3.80 -8.01
C GLU A 100 9.65 4.19 -8.76
N PRO A 101 9.75 3.96 -10.08
CA PRO A 101 11.00 4.11 -10.84
C PRO A 101 11.51 5.54 -10.93
N VAL A 102 10.68 6.54 -10.61
CA VAL A 102 11.05 7.98 -10.64
C VAL A 102 11.57 8.51 -9.31
N THR A 103 11.48 7.71 -8.25
CA THR A 103 12.10 8.04 -6.96
C THR A 103 13.61 7.89 -7.05
N PRO A 104 14.42 8.88 -6.63
CA PRO A 104 15.90 8.78 -6.62
C PRO A 104 16.38 7.64 -5.69
N SER A 105 16.41 6.43 -6.20
CA SER A 105 16.59 5.19 -5.45
C SER A 105 17.12 4.07 -6.35
N LEU A 106 17.05 2.84 -5.85
CA LEU A 106 17.32 1.61 -6.61
C LEU A 106 16.51 1.52 -7.90
N GLY A 107 15.21 1.88 -7.85
CA GLY A 107 14.31 1.82 -9.01
C GLY A 107 14.83 2.70 -10.16
N MET A 108 15.25 3.92 -9.88
CA MET A 108 15.82 4.82 -10.88
C MET A 108 17.16 4.30 -11.43
N LEU A 109 18.04 3.77 -10.56
CA LEU A 109 19.31 3.18 -11.01
C LEU A 109 19.07 1.97 -11.90
N ALA A 110 18.14 1.10 -11.53
CA ALA A 110 17.79 -0.07 -12.33
C ALA A 110 17.21 0.34 -13.70
N LEU A 111 16.33 1.36 -13.72
CA LEU A 111 15.78 1.90 -14.97
C LEU A 111 16.86 2.47 -15.90
N TRP A 112 17.89 3.12 -15.35
CA TRP A 112 19.00 3.65 -16.16
C TRP A 112 19.89 2.56 -16.72
N ILE A 113 20.12 1.50 -15.96
CA ILE A 113 21.08 0.44 -16.28
C ILE A 113 20.47 -0.64 -17.16
N ALA A 114 19.24 -1.06 -16.88
CA ALA A 114 18.58 -2.16 -17.57
C ALA A 114 18.11 -1.79 -18.98
N ASP A 115 18.11 -2.81 -19.84
CA ASP A 115 17.40 -2.84 -21.13
C ASP A 115 16.66 -4.18 -21.24
N GLY A 116 15.56 -4.22 -22.00
CA GLY A 116 14.73 -5.39 -22.18
C GLY A 116 13.29 -5.20 -21.69
N PRO A 117 12.57 -6.30 -21.36
CA PRO A 117 11.21 -6.21 -20.83
C PRO A 117 11.18 -5.58 -19.44
N VAL A 118 10.80 -4.32 -19.36
CA VAL A 118 10.69 -3.55 -18.10
C VAL A 118 9.23 -3.19 -17.85
N VAL A 119 8.69 -3.62 -16.72
CA VAL A 119 7.38 -3.20 -16.18
C VAL A 119 7.62 -2.26 -15.00
N ALA A 120 6.77 -1.27 -14.82
CA ALA A 120 6.88 -0.34 -13.70
C ALA A 120 5.54 -0.13 -13.00
N THR A 121 5.53 -0.26 -11.67
CA THR A 121 4.37 0.06 -10.83
C THR A 121 4.53 1.37 -10.10
N PHE A 122 3.49 2.20 -10.18
CA PHE A 122 3.36 3.50 -9.54
C PHE A 122 2.34 3.43 -8.40
N HIS A 123 2.80 3.67 -7.17
CA HIS A 123 1.98 3.60 -5.94
C HIS A 123 1.51 4.97 -5.46
N THR A 124 2.20 6.03 -5.89
CA THR A 124 2.03 7.37 -5.35
C THR A 124 0.94 8.13 -6.10
N SER A 125 0.00 8.69 -5.35
CA SER A 125 -0.94 9.69 -5.85
C SER A 125 -0.51 11.07 -5.33
N ILE A 126 -0.07 11.95 -6.25
CA ILE A 126 0.41 13.29 -5.92
C ILE A 126 -0.40 14.30 -6.70
N THR A 127 -1.09 15.19 -6.02
CA THR A 127 -1.91 16.24 -6.66
C THR A 127 -1.08 17.35 -7.30
N ARG A 128 0.13 17.64 -6.81
CA ARG A 128 1.12 18.56 -7.43
C ARG A 128 2.52 18.29 -6.89
N SER A 129 3.50 18.00 -7.76
CA SER A 129 4.91 17.90 -7.39
C SER A 129 5.78 18.77 -8.29
N ARG A 130 6.23 19.92 -7.76
CA ARG A 130 7.19 20.79 -8.47
C ARG A 130 8.53 20.08 -8.68
N SER A 131 8.95 19.22 -7.76
CA SER A 131 10.19 18.45 -7.86
C SER A 131 10.14 17.44 -9.01
N LEU A 132 9.00 16.78 -9.22
CA LEU A 132 8.80 15.88 -10.37
C LEU A 132 8.85 16.64 -11.69
N GLN A 133 8.23 17.80 -11.78
CA GLN A 133 8.25 18.63 -12.98
C GLN A 133 9.66 19.09 -13.35
N VAL A 134 10.49 19.44 -12.37
CA VAL A 134 11.90 19.84 -12.61
C VAL A 134 12.76 18.63 -13.00
N ALA A 135 12.51 17.45 -12.40
CA ALA A 135 13.25 16.23 -12.69
C ALA A 135 12.81 15.54 -14.00
N TYR A 136 11.61 15.84 -14.51
CA TYR A 136 11.01 15.18 -15.67
C TYR A 136 11.91 15.16 -16.93
N PRO A 137 12.58 16.25 -17.36
CA PRO A 137 13.45 16.21 -18.52
C PRO A 137 14.60 15.21 -18.40
N LEU A 138 15.07 14.97 -17.16
CA LEU A 138 16.18 14.05 -16.88
C LEU A 138 15.73 12.57 -16.86
N VAL A 139 14.49 12.32 -16.50
CA VAL A 139 13.94 10.94 -16.40
C VAL A 139 13.14 10.53 -17.63
N ARG A 140 12.67 11.47 -18.45
CA ARG A 140 11.80 11.21 -19.60
C ARG A 140 12.37 10.14 -20.53
N GLN A 141 13.64 10.31 -20.95
CA GLN A 141 14.30 9.36 -21.86
C GLN A 141 14.37 7.95 -21.26
N SER A 142 14.54 7.85 -19.94
CA SER A 142 14.58 6.55 -19.25
C SER A 142 13.19 5.94 -19.13
N LEU A 143 12.13 6.75 -18.99
CA LEU A 143 10.76 6.27 -18.94
C LEU A 143 10.30 5.61 -20.26
N GLU A 144 10.94 5.94 -21.38
CA GLU A 144 10.70 5.32 -22.69
C GLU A 144 11.17 3.85 -22.75
N LYS A 145 12.06 3.42 -21.83
CA LYS A 145 12.48 2.02 -21.68
C LYS A 145 11.41 1.11 -21.06
N ILE A 146 10.45 1.72 -20.35
CA ILE A 146 9.38 0.98 -19.69
C ILE A 146 8.41 0.44 -20.75
N SER A 147 8.36 -0.89 -20.87
CA SER A 147 7.49 -1.57 -21.83
C SER A 147 6.01 -1.42 -21.47
N LEU A 148 5.67 -1.61 -20.19
CA LEU A 148 4.31 -1.48 -19.68
C LEU A 148 4.31 -0.85 -18.30
N ARG A 149 3.24 -0.11 -18.00
CA ARG A 149 3.08 0.61 -16.72
C ARG A 149 1.84 0.13 -15.99
N ILE A 150 1.97 -0.02 -14.69
CA ILE A 150 0.89 -0.37 -13.75
C ILE A 150 0.71 0.81 -12.80
N ALA A 151 -0.52 1.19 -12.51
CA ALA A 151 -0.88 2.11 -11.44
C ALA A 151 -1.77 1.38 -10.44
N VAL A 152 -1.51 1.52 -9.14
CA VAL A 152 -2.29 0.82 -8.10
C VAL A 152 -3.69 1.42 -7.88
N SER A 153 -3.98 2.54 -8.50
CA SER A 153 -5.30 3.20 -8.44
C SER A 153 -5.48 4.20 -9.59
N GLU A 154 -6.72 4.61 -9.85
CA GLU A 154 -7.01 5.67 -10.82
C GLU A 154 -6.36 7.01 -10.43
N ASP A 155 -6.17 7.28 -9.14
CA ASP A 155 -5.48 8.50 -8.70
C ASP A 155 -3.98 8.43 -8.97
N ALA A 156 -3.36 7.24 -8.78
CA ALA A 156 -1.97 7.01 -9.18
C ALA A 156 -1.81 7.09 -10.72
N ARG A 157 -2.75 6.51 -11.47
CA ARG A 157 -2.79 6.61 -12.94
C ARG A 157 -2.92 8.06 -13.41
N ARG A 158 -3.83 8.84 -12.82
CA ARG A 158 -3.99 10.26 -13.13
C ARG A 158 -2.72 11.03 -12.86
N THR A 159 -2.07 10.81 -11.70
CA THR A 159 -0.78 11.41 -11.36
C THR A 159 0.28 11.10 -12.41
N LEU A 160 0.36 9.85 -12.87
CA LEU A 160 1.30 9.42 -13.90
C LEU A 160 1.02 10.15 -15.23
N VAL A 161 -0.23 10.13 -15.69
CA VAL A 161 -0.64 10.79 -16.96
C VAL A 161 -0.34 12.28 -16.94
N GLU A 162 -0.68 12.97 -15.85
CA GLU A 162 -0.50 14.42 -15.73
C GLU A 162 0.97 14.86 -15.62
N HIS A 163 1.81 14.07 -14.96
CA HIS A 163 3.18 14.49 -14.62
C HIS A 163 4.28 13.80 -15.40
N LEU A 164 4.07 12.56 -15.84
CA LEU A 164 5.09 11.75 -16.50
C LEU A 164 4.74 11.40 -17.96
N GLY A 165 3.50 11.66 -18.35
CA GLY A 165 3.00 11.29 -19.67
C GLY A 165 2.85 9.77 -19.86
N GLY A 166 2.15 9.39 -20.95
CA GLY A 166 1.79 8.01 -21.22
C GLY A 166 0.59 7.55 -20.40
N ASP A 167 0.32 6.25 -20.38
CA ASP A 167 -0.81 5.65 -19.66
C ASP A 167 -0.37 4.41 -18.88
N ALA A 168 -1.22 3.88 -18.01
CA ALA A 168 -0.97 2.69 -17.20
C ALA A 168 -2.22 1.83 -17.08
N VAL A 169 -2.03 0.53 -16.98
CA VAL A 169 -3.10 -0.40 -16.57
C VAL A 169 -3.31 -0.22 -15.06
N VAL A 170 -4.56 -0.11 -14.64
CA VAL A 170 -4.88 -0.05 -13.21
C VAL A 170 -4.99 -1.47 -12.66
N ILE A 171 -4.05 -1.84 -11.80
CA ILE A 171 -4.06 -3.09 -11.04
C ILE A 171 -3.98 -2.72 -9.57
N PRO A 172 -5.01 -3.01 -8.76
CA PRO A 172 -5.04 -2.59 -7.36
C PRO A 172 -3.98 -3.31 -6.51
N ASN A 173 -3.75 -2.81 -5.30
CA ASN A 173 -2.97 -3.56 -4.33
C ASN A 173 -3.68 -4.86 -3.97
N GLY A 174 -2.92 -5.95 -3.86
CA GLY A 174 -3.39 -7.23 -3.36
C GLY A 174 -3.53 -7.21 -1.83
N VAL A 175 -4.45 -8.03 -1.34
CA VAL A 175 -4.64 -8.35 0.07
C VAL A 175 -4.74 -9.86 0.21
N GLN A 176 -4.23 -10.41 1.29
CA GLN A 176 -4.39 -11.83 1.64
C GLN A 176 -5.81 -12.02 2.20
N VAL A 177 -6.81 -12.19 1.32
CA VAL A 177 -8.22 -12.29 1.72
C VAL A 177 -8.43 -13.46 2.68
N ASP A 178 -7.84 -14.61 2.39
CA ASP A 178 -7.98 -15.82 3.20
C ASP A 178 -7.39 -15.67 4.61
N ALA A 179 -6.45 -14.74 4.83
CA ALA A 179 -5.91 -14.45 6.17
C ALA A 179 -6.91 -13.75 7.10
N PHE A 180 -7.98 -13.19 6.53
CA PHE A 180 -9.04 -12.49 7.27
C PHE A 180 -10.37 -13.24 7.21
N GLU A 181 -10.60 -14.04 6.18
CA GLU A 181 -11.85 -14.77 5.99
C GLU A 181 -11.95 -15.98 6.94
N GLY A 182 -13.08 -16.11 7.62
CA GLY A 182 -13.33 -17.24 8.50
C GLY A 182 -12.47 -17.25 9.78
N VAL A 183 -11.77 -16.16 10.08
CA VAL A 183 -11.05 -16.03 11.35
C VAL A 183 -12.04 -15.96 12.50
N GLY A 184 -11.79 -16.73 13.55
CA GLY A 184 -12.64 -16.75 14.74
C GLY A 184 -12.69 -15.39 15.43
N THR A 185 -13.85 -15.07 16.01
CA THR A 185 -14.04 -13.86 16.81
C THR A 185 -13.37 -13.97 18.18
N ASP A 186 -13.01 -12.83 18.76
CA ASP A 186 -12.51 -12.74 20.13
C ASP A 186 -13.62 -12.23 21.07
N PRO A 187 -14.03 -12.99 22.10
CA PRO A 187 -15.10 -12.57 23.01
C PRO A 187 -14.88 -11.23 23.70
N ARG A 188 -13.62 -10.78 23.84
CA ARG A 188 -13.28 -9.48 24.44
C ARG A 188 -13.81 -8.30 23.60
N TRP A 189 -13.96 -8.49 22.29
CA TRP A 189 -14.27 -7.45 21.32
C TRP A 189 -15.69 -7.53 20.75
N ILE A 190 -16.39 -8.60 21.02
CA ILE A 190 -17.79 -8.77 20.58
C ILE A 190 -18.68 -7.78 21.33
N GLY A 191 -19.51 -7.06 20.58
CA GLY A 191 -20.58 -6.21 21.12
C GLY A 191 -21.87 -6.97 21.39
N THR A 192 -22.81 -6.25 21.95
CA THR A 192 -24.23 -6.66 22.09
C THR A 192 -25.12 -5.61 21.44
N PRO A 193 -26.40 -5.91 21.16
CA PRO A 193 -27.30 -4.91 20.58
C PRO A 193 -27.39 -3.60 21.37
N ASP A 194 -27.28 -3.65 22.70
CA ASP A 194 -27.32 -2.48 23.58
C ASP A 194 -25.93 -1.88 23.88
N ALA A 195 -24.88 -2.63 23.59
CA ALA A 195 -23.49 -2.24 23.81
C ALA A 195 -22.61 -2.65 22.61
N PRO A 196 -22.85 -2.04 21.42
CA PRO A 196 -22.09 -2.39 20.21
C PRO A 196 -20.63 -1.97 20.30
N THR A 197 -19.78 -2.64 19.51
CA THR A 197 -18.35 -2.35 19.41
C THR A 197 -18.00 -1.79 18.03
N LEU A 198 -17.16 -0.77 18.06
CA LEU A 198 -16.57 -0.14 16.87
C LEU A 198 -15.05 -0.34 16.89
N ALA A 199 -14.42 -0.53 15.75
CA ALA A 199 -12.96 -0.55 15.64
C ALA A 199 -12.44 0.59 14.78
N PHE A 200 -11.30 1.14 15.19
CA PHE A 200 -10.44 2.04 14.42
C PHE A 200 -9.03 1.45 14.34
N LEU A 201 -8.43 1.49 13.15
CA LEU A 201 -7.06 1.03 12.90
C LEU A 201 -6.25 2.16 12.23
N GLY A 202 -5.18 2.61 12.89
CA GLY A 202 -4.33 3.64 12.31
C GLY A 202 -3.32 4.21 13.28
N ARG A 203 -2.33 4.94 12.75
CA ARG A 203 -1.38 5.68 13.61
C ARG A 203 -2.10 6.83 14.30
N LEU A 204 -1.94 6.91 15.62
CA LEU A 204 -2.65 7.88 16.46
C LEU A 204 -2.00 9.28 16.40
N ASP A 205 -0.72 9.35 16.01
CA ASP A 205 0.07 10.57 15.81
C ASP A 205 -0.07 11.16 14.39
N GLU A 206 -0.85 10.54 13.50
CA GLU A 206 -1.14 11.05 12.16
C GLU A 206 -2.56 11.66 12.08
N PRO A 207 -2.73 13.00 12.13
CA PRO A 207 -4.05 13.64 12.13
C PRO A 207 -4.93 13.24 10.93
N ARG A 208 -4.31 12.98 9.76
CA ARG A 208 -5.04 12.56 8.55
C ARG A 208 -5.74 11.20 8.69
N LYS A 209 -5.36 10.36 9.68
CA LYS A 209 -6.06 9.10 9.97
C LYS A 209 -7.44 9.30 10.59
N GLY A 210 -7.72 10.53 11.08
CA GLY A 210 -9.07 10.97 11.41
C GLY A 210 -9.58 10.49 12.77
N LEU A 211 -8.74 9.98 13.68
CA LEU A 211 -9.18 9.58 15.02
C LEU A 211 -9.94 10.72 15.72
N ALA A 212 -9.47 11.97 15.61
CA ALA A 212 -10.14 13.12 16.17
C ALA A 212 -11.56 13.34 15.60
N VAL A 213 -11.81 13.01 14.32
CA VAL A 213 -13.15 13.09 13.73
C VAL A 213 -14.06 12.03 14.35
N LEU A 214 -13.54 10.79 14.49
CA LEU A 214 -14.29 9.69 15.11
C LEU A 214 -14.62 9.97 16.57
N LEU A 215 -13.64 10.43 17.36
CA LEU A 215 -13.86 10.77 18.76
C LEU A 215 -14.93 11.87 18.95
N LYS A 216 -14.97 12.86 18.07
CA LYS A 216 -16.02 13.89 18.05
C LYS A 216 -17.39 13.37 17.59
N ALA A 217 -17.45 12.25 16.88
CA ALA A 217 -18.70 11.59 16.48
C ALA A 217 -19.26 10.68 17.59
N MET A 218 -18.38 10.16 18.48
CA MET A 218 -18.77 9.22 19.54
C MET A 218 -19.87 9.71 20.50
N PRO A 219 -20.00 11.00 20.86
CA PRO A 219 -21.12 11.47 21.68
C PRO A 219 -22.48 11.05 21.13
N ALA A 220 -22.72 11.18 19.83
CA ALA A 220 -23.98 10.76 19.22
C ALA A 220 -24.23 9.24 19.32
N VAL A 221 -23.15 8.44 19.19
CA VAL A 221 -23.22 6.99 19.38
C VAL A 221 -23.52 6.63 20.83
N LEU A 222 -22.84 7.28 21.78
CA LEU A 222 -23.02 7.02 23.22
C LEU A 222 -24.37 7.53 23.76
N ASP A 223 -24.99 8.51 23.11
CA ASP A 223 -26.36 8.96 23.44
C ASP A 223 -27.40 7.91 22.99
N ALA A 224 -27.16 7.24 21.84
CA ALA A 224 -28.03 6.17 21.34
C ALA A 224 -27.72 4.80 22.00
N TYR A 225 -26.46 4.53 22.30
CA TYR A 225 -25.95 3.27 22.86
C TYR A 225 -24.99 3.57 24.02
N PRO A 226 -25.48 3.80 25.24
CA PRO A 226 -24.63 4.16 26.40
C PRO A 226 -23.52 3.15 26.73
N GLY A 227 -23.71 1.87 26.36
CA GLY A 227 -22.74 0.81 26.52
C GLY A 227 -21.76 0.61 25.35
N ALA A 228 -21.84 1.43 24.29
CA ALA A 228 -20.98 1.28 23.13
C ALA A 228 -19.49 1.47 23.46
N ARG A 229 -18.63 0.69 22.82
CA ARG A 229 -17.17 0.77 22.97
C ARG A 229 -16.50 1.07 21.65
N LEU A 230 -15.47 1.92 21.67
CA LEU A 230 -14.56 2.17 20.56
C LEU A 230 -13.20 1.54 20.85
N LEU A 231 -12.84 0.52 20.08
CA LEU A 231 -11.58 -0.19 20.14
C LEU A 231 -10.59 0.49 19.17
N VAL A 232 -9.52 1.07 19.70
CA VAL A 232 -8.54 1.85 18.93
C VAL A 232 -7.23 1.10 18.88
N ALA A 233 -6.90 0.54 17.72
CA ALA A 233 -5.64 -0.15 17.48
C ALA A 233 -4.69 0.69 16.63
N GLY A 234 -3.45 0.85 17.10
CA GLY A 234 -2.42 1.59 16.40
C GLY A 234 -1.33 2.12 17.32
N ARG A 235 -0.22 2.53 16.71
CA ARG A 235 0.90 3.13 17.45
C ARG A 235 0.71 4.64 17.59
N GLY A 236 1.21 5.19 18.69
CA GLY A 236 1.18 6.62 19.04
C GLY A 236 0.65 6.83 20.45
N ASP A 237 1.11 7.87 21.11
CA ASP A 237 0.86 8.12 22.54
C ASP A 237 -0.29 9.13 22.78
N THR A 238 -0.84 9.71 21.72
CA THR A 238 -1.82 10.82 21.80
C THR A 238 -3.26 10.38 21.99
N GLY A 239 -3.59 9.09 21.84
CA GLY A 239 -4.96 8.57 21.82
C GLY A 239 -5.73 8.84 23.12
N ALA A 240 -5.11 8.63 24.29
CA ALA A 240 -5.76 8.83 25.58
C ALA A 240 -6.12 10.29 25.84
N ASP A 241 -5.23 11.23 25.47
CA ASP A 241 -5.47 12.65 25.63
C ASP A 241 -6.54 13.14 24.68
N GLN A 242 -6.52 12.71 23.43
CA GLN A 242 -7.58 13.00 22.45
C GLN A 242 -8.95 12.46 22.91
N ALA A 243 -9.00 11.25 23.48
CA ALA A 243 -10.26 10.69 24.00
C ALA A 243 -10.80 11.50 25.19
N ARG A 244 -9.92 11.88 26.13
CA ARG A 244 -10.31 12.73 27.27
C ARG A 244 -10.80 14.11 26.83
N GLU A 245 -10.10 14.73 25.88
CA GLU A 245 -10.49 16.04 25.34
C GLU A 245 -11.85 15.99 24.63
N ALA A 246 -12.11 14.95 23.83
CA ALA A 246 -13.33 14.84 23.05
C ALA A 246 -14.56 14.37 23.85
N LEU A 247 -14.37 13.50 24.86
CA LEU A 247 -15.46 12.77 25.51
C LEU A 247 -15.62 13.08 27.01
N GLY A 248 -14.62 13.73 27.64
CA GLY A 248 -14.67 14.06 29.08
C GLY A 248 -14.87 12.80 29.93
N ASP A 249 -15.94 12.79 30.75
CA ASP A 249 -16.25 11.67 31.66
C ASP A 249 -16.62 10.36 30.91
N ARG A 250 -16.96 10.44 29.62
CA ARG A 250 -17.27 9.30 28.76
C ARG A 250 -16.04 8.70 28.05
N ALA A 251 -14.82 9.21 28.34
CA ALA A 251 -13.58 8.71 27.72
C ALA A 251 -13.33 7.21 27.98
N GLY A 252 -13.93 6.65 29.07
CA GLY A 252 -13.89 5.20 29.35
C GLY A 252 -14.54 4.31 28.29
N ALA A 253 -15.32 4.88 27.37
CA ALA A 253 -15.87 4.15 26.23
C ALA A 253 -14.80 3.87 25.14
N VAL A 254 -13.60 4.46 25.24
CA VAL A 254 -12.49 4.27 24.30
C VAL A 254 -11.45 3.37 24.91
N GLU A 255 -11.21 2.22 24.28
CA GLU A 255 -10.19 1.24 24.68
C GLU A 255 -9.02 1.31 23.70
N LEU A 256 -7.82 1.66 24.20
CA LEU A 256 -6.60 1.75 23.41
C LEU A 256 -5.88 0.40 23.44
N LEU A 257 -5.84 -0.29 22.31
CA LEU A 257 -5.22 -1.62 22.18
C LEU A 257 -3.71 -1.55 21.88
N GLY A 258 -3.18 -0.37 21.55
CA GLY A 258 -1.81 -0.24 21.09
C GLY A 258 -1.58 -0.89 19.72
N GLY A 259 -0.34 -1.29 19.45
CA GLY A 259 -0.03 -2.07 18.23
C GLY A 259 -0.50 -3.52 18.39
N VAL A 260 -1.32 -3.99 17.48
CA VAL A 260 -1.83 -5.37 17.43
C VAL A 260 -1.04 -6.22 16.44
N SER A 261 -1.01 -7.54 16.65
CA SER A 261 -0.49 -8.50 15.67
C SER A 261 -1.42 -8.60 14.44
N GLU A 262 -0.94 -9.19 13.34
CA GLU A 262 -1.80 -9.43 12.16
C GLU A 262 -2.97 -10.38 12.52
N GLU A 263 -2.72 -11.39 13.36
CA GLU A 263 -3.74 -12.31 13.85
C GLU A 263 -4.78 -11.59 14.72
N ASP A 264 -4.34 -10.76 15.68
CA ASP A 264 -5.26 -9.98 16.51
C ASP A 264 -6.02 -8.93 15.70
N LYS A 265 -5.38 -8.34 14.67
CA LYS A 265 -6.05 -7.43 13.73
C LYS A 265 -7.21 -8.13 13.00
N ALA A 266 -6.97 -9.32 12.48
CA ALA A 266 -8.00 -10.09 11.78
C ALA A 266 -9.17 -10.46 12.73
N ARG A 267 -8.85 -10.95 13.95
CA ARG A 267 -9.86 -11.25 14.96
C ARG A 267 -10.63 -10.01 15.44
N LEU A 268 -9.96 -8.87 15.61
CA LEU A 268 -10.59 -7.60 15.98
C LEU A 268 -11.62 -7.21 14.92
N LEU A 269 -11.21 -7.20 13.65
CA LEU A 269 -12.08 -6.87 12.54
C LEU A 269 -13.27 -7.84 12.42
N ALA A 270 -13.06 -9.14 12.66
CA ALA A 270 -14.13 -10.14 12.64
C ALA A 270 -15.10 -10.04 13.84
N SER A 271 -14.71 -9.37 14.93
CA SER A 271 -15.48 -9.32 16.18
C SER A 271 -16.39 -8.12 16.33
N VAL A 272 -16.05 -6.98 15.68
CA VAL A 272 -16.74 -5.73 15.89
C VAL A 272 -17.98 -5.57 15.03
N ASP A 273 -18.95 -4.79 15.50
CA ASP A 273 -20.19 -4.49 14.76
C ASP A 273 -19.94 -3.58 13.55
N ALA A 274 -18.94 -2.70 13.62
CA ALA A 274 -18.47 -1.93 12.47
C ALA A 274 -17.00 -1.51 12.60
N TYR A 275 -16.29 -1.54 11.47
CA TYR A 275 -14.99 -0.90 11.31
C TYR A 275 -15.15 0.52 10.77
N VAL A 276 -14.47 1.49 11.37
CA VAL A 276 -14.58 2.91 11.00
C VAL A 276 -13.27 3.43 10.41
N ALA A 277 -13.33 3.95 9.20
CA ALA A 277 -12.23 4.53 8.45
C ALA A 277 -12.43 6.05 8.22
N PRO A 278 -12.13 6.90 9.23
CA PRO A 278 -12.48 8.32 9.21
C PRO A 278 -11.39 9.22 8.62
N GLN A 279 -10.54 8.69 7.75
CA GLN A 279 -9.42 9.43 7.16
C GLN A 279 -9.89 10.71 6.47
N THR A 280 -9.07 11.77 6.60
CA THR A 280 -9.38 13.10 6.04
C THR A 280 -8.65 13.39 4.73
N GLY A 281 -7.79 12.47 4.27
CA GLY A 281 -7.05 12.57 3.01
C GLY A 281 -5.76 11.77 2.99
N GLY A 282 -5.02 11.85 1.87
CA GLY A 282 -3.72 11.19 1.72
C GLY A 282 -3.76 9.68 1.61
N GLU A 283 -4.92 9.10 1.26
CA GLU A 283 -5.08 7.67 1.02
C GLU A 283 -5.19 7.41 -0.50
N SER A 284 -4.36 6.49 -0.98
CA SER A 284 -4.34 6.11 -2.40
C SER A 284 -5.19 4.88 -2.70
N PHE A 285 -5.45 4.03 -1.69
CA PHE A 285 -6.21 2.79 -1.87
C PHE A 285 -7.13 2.50 -0.67
N GLY A 286 -6.58 2.18 0.51
CA GLY A 286 -7.35 1.79 1.69
C GLY A 286 -7.29 0.28 1.95
N ILE A 287 -6.07 -0.26 2.10
CA ILE A 287 -5.84 -1.70 2.35
C ILE A 287 -6.70 -2.19 3.54
N VAL A 288 -6.77 -1.42 4.63
CA VAL A 288 -7.52 -1.81 5.82
C VAL A 288 -9.04 -1.94 5.55
N LEU A 289 -9.59 -1.22 4.56
CA LEU A 289 -10.99 -1.42 4.15
C LEU A 289 -11.18 -2.83 3.58
N VAL A 290 -10.25 -3.27 2.72
CA VAL A 290 -10.31 -4.61 2.12
C VAL A 290 -10.12 -5.67 3.20
N GLU A 291 -9.20 -5.48 4.14
CA GLU A 291 -9.00 -6.36 5.30
C GLU A 291 -10.29 -6.48 6.14
N ALA A 292 -10.93 -5.34 6.45
CA ALA A 292 -12.19 -5.32 7.20
C ALA A 292 -13.34 -6.00 6.45
N MET A 293 -13.45 -5.75 5.14
CA MET A 293 -14.41 -6.42 4.26
C MET A 293 -14.19 -7.94 4.24
N SER A 294 -12.93 -8.39 4.17
CA SER A 294 -12.54 -9.81 4.18
C SER A 294 -12.88 -10.47 5.50
N ALA A 295 -12.71 -9.75 6.63
CA ALA A 295 -13.07 -10.23 7.96
C ALA A 295 -14.59 -10.25 8.22
N GLY A 296 -15.41 -9.71 7.31
CA GLY A 296 -16.87 -9.65 7.46
C GLY A 296 -17.36 -8.48 8.30
N SER A 297 -16.56 -7.45 8.55
CA SER A 297 -16.99 -6.21 9.22
C SER A 297 -17.91 -5.37 8.33
N ALA A 298 -18.93 -4.74 8.91
CA ALA A 298 -19.57 -3.60 8.27
C ALA A 298 -18.62 -2.39 8.25
N VAL A 299 -18.28 -1.89 7.08
CA VAL A 299 -17.33 -0.77 6.93
C VAL A 299 -18.07 0.55 6.86
N VAL A 300 -17.67 1.52 7.71
CA VAL A 300 -18.08 2.92 7.65
C VAL A 300 -16.85 3.77 7.33
N ALA A 301 -16.84 4.46 6.19
CA ALA A 301 -15.67 5.18 5.73
C ALA A 301 -15.99 6.59 5.24
N SER A 302 -15.02 7.50 5.28
CA SER A 302 -15.12 8.80 4.64
C SER A 302 -15.28 8.67 3.12
N ASP A 303 -15.96 9.62 2.48
CA ASP A 303 -16.25 9.64 1.04
C ASP A 303 -15.05 10.03 0.16
N LEU A 304 -13.83 9.69 0.61
CA LEU A 304 -12.62 9.83 -0.20
C LEU A 304 -12.75 9.01 -1.48
N GLY A 305 -12.30 9.56 -2.61
CA GLY A 305 -12.39 8.89 -3.90
C GLY A 305 -11.76 7.49 -3.93
N ALA A 306 -10.66 7.27 -3.19
CA ALA A 306 -10.03 5.96 -3.02
C ALA A 306 -10.98 4.99 -2.28
N PHE A 307 -11.59 5.43 -1.19
CA PHE A 307 -12.48 4.60 -0.37
C PHE A 307 -13.80 4.30 -1.09
N SER A 308 -14.37 5.30 -1.76
CA SER A 308 -15.58 5.11 -2.58
C SER A 308 -15.38 4.02 -3.64
N ARG A 309 -14.20 3.98 -4.29
CA ARG A 309 -13.89 2.92 -5.27
C ARG A 309 -13.75 1.53 -4.63
N VAL A 310 -13.08 1.44 -3.49
CA VAL A 310 -12.92 0.16 -2.77
C VAL A 310 -14.27 -0.35 -2.27
N LEU A 311 -15.13 0.55 -1.79
CA LEU A 311 -16.46 0.23 -1.30
C LEU A 311 -17.55 0.20 -2.38
N ASP A 312 -17.16 0.11 -3.66
CA ASP A 312 -18.08 0.00 -4.79
C ASP A 312 -19.15 1.11 -4.81
N GLY A 313 -18.70 2.35 -4.62
CA GLY A 313 -19.57 3.51 -4.57
C GLY A 313 -20.45 3.62 -3.31
N GLY A 314 -20.19 2.81 -2.28
CA GLY A 314 -21.00 2.73 -1.06
C GLY A 314 -21.90 1.49 -0.97
N GLU A 315 -21.89 0.60 -1.96
CA GLU A 315 -22.64 -0.65 -1.94
C GLU A 315 -22.01 -1.70 -1.02
N ALA A 316 -20.66 -1.71 -0.90
CA ALA A 316 -19.89 -2.64 -0.07
C ALA A 316 -19.50 -2.07 1.30
N GLY A 317 -20.05 -0.92 1.68
CA GLY A 317 -19.84 -0.24 2.95
C GLY A 317 -20.60 1.08 2.94
N VAL A 318 -20.62 1.80 4.05
CA VAL A 318 -21.39 3.04 4.17
C VAL A 318 -20.45 4.23 4.17
N LEU A 319 -20.68 5.19 3.29
CA LEU A 319 -19.87 6.42 3.18
C LEU A 319 -20.49 7.55 4.02
N PHE A 320 -19.62 8.36 4.62
CA PHE A 320 -19.98 9.62 5.28
C PHE A 320 -19.11 10.78 4.76
N ARG A 321 -19.54 12.02 4.93
CA ARG A 321 -18.79 13.20 4.47
C ARG A 321 -17.46 13.35 5.18
N THR A 322 -16.40 13.38 4.40
CA THR A 322 -15.02 13.50 4.89
C THR A 322 -14.85 14.68 5.85
N GLY A 323 -14.35 14.40 7.06
CA GLY A 323 -14.08 15.42 8.08
C GLY A 323 -15.31 15.95 8.82
N ASP A 324 -16.49 15.38 8.63
CA ASP A 324 -17.73 15.77 9.30
C ASP A 324 -18.10 14.79 10.43
N PRO A 325 -17.83 15.15 11.72
CA PRO A 325 -18.16 14.30 12.85
C PRO A 325 -19.68 14.08 13.05
N ALA A 326 -20.52 15.07 12.66
CA ALA A 326 -21.96 14.96 12.84
C ALA A 326 -22.54 13.95 11.87
N ASP A 327 -22.11 14.00 10.61
CA ASP A 327 -22.51 13.03 9.59
C ASP A 327 -21.98 11.61 9.91
N LEU A 328 -20.75 11.50 10.41
CA LEU A 328 -20.20 10.22 10.90
C LEU A 328 -21.02 9.66 12.06
N GLY A 329 -21.35 10.48 13.07
CA GLY A 329 -22.15 10.06 14.23
C GLY A 329 -23.53 9.55 13.81
N ALA A 330 -24.24 10.30 12.96
CA ALA A 330 -25.54 9.91 12.41
C ALA A 330 -25.44 8.61 11.60
N THR A 331 -24.39 8.47 10.78
CA THR A 331 -24.13 7.26 9.98
C THR A 331 -23.87 6.04 10.86
N LEU A 332 -23.06 6.18 11.91
CA LEU A 332 -22.77 5.09 12.86
C LEU A 332 -24.06 4.65 13.59
N VAL A 333 -24.84 5.58 14.12
CA VAL A 333 -26.12 5.27 14.78
C VAL A 333 -27.05 4.50 13.83
N ARG A 334 -27.16 4.93 12.57
CA ARG A 334 -27.95 4.25 11.54
C ARG A 334 -27.43 2.84 11.26
N VAL A 335 -26.12 2.66 11.06
CA VAL A 335 -25.53 1.36 10.76
C VAL A 335 -25.67 0.39 11.94
N LEU A 336 -25.49 0.85 13.16
CA LEU A 336 -25.67 0.03 14.36
C LEU A 336 -27.13 -0.36 14.60
N GLY A 337 -28.07 0.53 14.29
CA GLY A 337 -29.51 0.31 14.46
C GLY A 337 -30.17 -0.48 13.33
N ASP A 338 -29.49 -0.72 12.20
CA ASP A 338 -30.08 -1.39 11.04
C ASP A 338 -29.28 -2.68 10.69
N PRO A 339 -29.66 -3.84 11.26
CA PRO A 339 -29.03 -5.12 10.96
C PRO A 339 -29.15 -5.54 9.49
N GLU A 340 -30.24 -5.15 8.81
CA GLU A 340 -30.45 -5.48 7.40
C GLU A 340 -29.46 -4.69 6.50
N LEU A 341 -29.23 -3.41 6.82
CA LEU A 341 -28.21 -2.61 6.17
C LEU A 341 -26.83 -3.25 6.35
N ARG A 342 -26.46 -3.61 7.59
CA ARG A 342 -25.18 -4.29 7.85
C ARG A 342 -25.04 -5.58 7.04
N ALA A 343 -26.04 -6.46 7.10
CA ALA A 343 -26.03 -7.72 6.36
C ALA A 343 -25.88 -7.50 4.85
N ARG A 344 -26.57 -6.50 4.30
CA ARG A 344 -26.52 -6.16 2.87
C ARG A 344 -25.14 -5.67 2.43
N VAL A 345 -24.54 -4.72 3.17
CA VAL A 345 -23.21 -4.21 2.81
C VAL A 345 -22.13 -5.26 2.99
N ILE A 346 -22.19 -6.10 4.01
CA ILE A 346 -21.26 -7.23 4.24
C ILE A 346 -21.37 -8.26 3.09
N ALA A 347 -22.59 -8.63 2.68
CA ALA A 347 -22.81 -9.54 1.56
C ALA A 347 -22.25 -8.98 0.24
N ARG A 348 -22.37 -7.67 0.00
CA ARG A 348 -21.73 -7.04 -1.17
C ARG A 348 -20.22 -6.99 -1.02
N ALA A 349 -19.71 -6.65 0.16
CA ALA A 349 -18.28 -6.60 0.47
C ALA A 349 -17.59 -7.95 0.17
N SER A 350 -18.17 -9.09 0.58
CA SER A 350 -17.63 -10.42 0.34
C SER A 350 -17.48 -10.78 -1.15
N GLN A 351 -18.30 -10.19 -2.02
CA GLN A 351 -18.18 -10.34 -3.47
C GLN A 351 -17.09 -9.42 -4.04
N VAL A 352 -17.08 -8.17 -3.58
CA VAL A 352 -16.20 -7.14 -4.07
C VAL A 352 -14.74 -7.42 -3.70
N VAL A 353 -14.50 -7.97 -2.50
CA VAL A 353 -13.15 -8.18 -1.97
C VAL A 353 -12.33 -9.16 -2.80
N ARG A 354 -12.96 -10.12 -3.49
CA ARG A 354 -12.28 -11.13 -4.32
C ARG A 354 -11.41 -10.53 -5.43
N ARG A 355 -11.76 -9.37 -5.95
CA ARG A 355 -10.94 -8.67 -6.97
C ARG A 355 -9.62 -8.12 -6.43
N TYR A 356 -9.50 -8.00 -5.11
CA TYR A 356 -8.30 -7.54 -4.40
C TYR A 356 -7.47 -8.68 -3.83
N ASP A 357 -7.93 -9.92 -3.97
CA ASP A 357 -7.15 -11.07 -3.55
C ASP A 357 -5.85 -11.19 -4.36
N TRP A 358 -4.76 -11.59 -3.70
CA TRP A 358 -3.47 -11.75 -4.37
C TRP A 358 -3.53 -12.73 -5.53
N SER A 359 -4.41 -13.73 -5.50
CA SER A 359 -4.60 -14.63 -6.63
C SER A 359 -5.08 -13.88 -7.88
N ALA A 360 -6.10 -13.04 -7.74
CA ALA A 360 -6.65 -12.24 -8.84
C ALA A 360 -5.71 -11.11 -9.29
N VAL A 361 -5.02 -10.47 -8.34
CA VAL A 361 -4.05 -9.38 -8.62
C VAL A 361 -2.83 -9.93 -9.35
N THR A 362 -2.29 -11.07 -8.91
CA THR A 362 -1.13 -11.70 -9.55
C THR A 362 -1.43 -12.18 -10.97
N ASP A 363 -2.66 -12.67 -11.25
CA ASP A 363 -3.08 -13.00 -12.60
C ASP A 363 -3.01 -11.80 -13.55
N GLN A 364 -3.46 -10.63 -13.07
CA GLN A 364 -3.41 -9.39 -13.86
C GLN A 364 -1.95 -8.92 -14.06
N VAL A 365 -1.10 -9.04 -13.05
CA VAL A 365 0.34 -8.70 -13.15
C VAL A 365 1.05 -9.64 -14.12
N LEU A 366 0.76 -10.94 -14.07
CA LEU A 366 1.31 -11.93 -15.00
C LEU A 366 0.91 -11.65 -16.45
N ALA A 367 -0.33 -11.27 -16.70
CA ALA A 367 -0.76 -10.86 -18.03
C ALA A 367 0.04 -9.66 -18.56
N VAL A 368 0.37 -8.69 -17.69
CA VAL A 368 1.25 -7.56 -18.05
C VAL A 368 2.68 -8.03 -18.32
N TYR A 369 3.21 -8.98 -17.54
CA TYR A 369 4.54 -9.54 -17.79
C TYR A 369 4.60 -10.27 -19.12
N GLU A 370 3.61 -11.11 -19.43
CA GLU A 370 3.53 -11.84 -20.71
C GLU A 370 3.50 -10.88 -21.91
N MET A 371 2.72 -9.80 -21.81
CA MET A 371 2.70 -8.75 -22.85
C MET A 371 4.06 -8.04 -23.00
N ALA A 372 4.74 -7.74 -21.88
CA ALA A 372 6.03 -7.07 -21.91
C ALA A 372 7.12 -7.98 -22.53
N VAL A 373 7.11 -9.27 -22.20
CA VAL A 373 8.05 -10.27 -22.74
C VAL A 373 7.79 -10.51 -24.22
N ALA A 374 6.53 -10.65 -24.63
CA ALA A 374 6.16 -10.86 -26.03
C ALA A 374 6.51 -9.67 -26.95
N GLY A 375 6.61 -8.47 -26.40
CA GLY A 375 6.99 -7.26 -27.14
C GLY A 375 8.50 -7.06 -27.31
N ARG A 376 9.35 -7.97 -26.82
CA ARG A 376 10.82 -7.86 -26.87
C ARG A 376 11.45 -9.19 -27.25
N ASP A 377 12.49 -9.13 -28.11
CA ASP A 377 13.18 -10.31 -28.63
C ASP A 377 14.28 -10.87 -27.69
N ALA A 378 14.62 -10.14 -26.63
CA ALA A 378 15.71 -10.51 -25.74
C ALA A 378 15.30 -10.35 -24.24
N PRO A 379 15.85 -11.20 -23.34
CA PRO A 379 15.68 -11.03 -21.90
C PRO A 379 16.33 -9.74 -21.40
N VAL A 380 16.11 -9.41 -20.12
CA VAL A 380 16.66 -8.21 -19.49
C VAL A 380 18.18 -8.27 -19.51
N GLY A 381 18.80 -7.23 -20.02
CA GLY A 381 20.25 -7.04 -20.08
C GLY A 381 20.68 -5.68 -19.52
N GLU A 382 21.97 -5.39 -19.67
CA GLU A 382 22.51 -4.08 -19.36
C GLU A 382 22.47 -3.19 -20.62
N ASP A 383 21.98 -1.96 -20.50
CA ASP A 383 21.98 -0.98 -21.59
C ASP A 383 23.43 -0.60 -21.96
N PRO A 384 23.88 -0.90 -23.18
CA PRO A 384 25.23 -0.58 -23.62
C PRO A 384 25.56 0.91 -23.53
N SER A 385 24.57 1.80 -23.59
CA SER A 385 24.77 3.25 -23.47
C SER A 385 25.05 3.67 -22.02
N SER A 386 24.61 2.91 -21.03
CA SER A 386 24.84 3.19 -19.61
C SER A 386 26.33 3.17 -19.23
N LEU A 387 27.15 2.40 -19.96
CA LEU A 387 28.61 2.34 -19.79
C LEU A 387 29.31 3.65 -20.20
N ARG A 388 28.76 4.41 -21.15
CA ARG A 388 29.33 5.69 -21.58
C ARG A 388 29.15 6.79 -20.53
N GLY A 389 28.02 6.82 -19.81
CA GLY A 389 27.77 7.76 -18.72
C GLY A 389 28.67 7.51 -17.50
N ALA A 390 28.92 6.26 -17.14
CA ALA A 390 29.79 5.89 -16.03
C ALA A 390 31.27 6.24 -16.29
N ARG A 391 31.77 6.06 -17.51
CA ARG A 391 33.11 6.49 -17.92
C ARG A 391 33.30 8.01 -17.85
N LEU A 392 32.29 8.80 -18.16
CA LEU A 392 32.33 10.27 -18.03
C LEU A 392 32.42 10.73 -16.56
N LEU A 393 31.86 10.00 -15.63
CA LEU A 393 31.97 10.25 -14.18
C LEU A 393 33.34 9.86 -13.62
N GLU A 394 33.96 8.80 -14.14
CA GLU A 394 35.31 8.37 -13.75
C GLU A 394 36.40 9.32 -14.31
N LEU A 395 36.23 9.82 -15.53
CA LEU A 395 37.19 10.76 -16.15
C LEU A 395 37.19 12.14 -15.47
N ARG A 396 36.12 12.54 -14.79
CA ARG A 396 36.09 13.77 -13.98
C ARG A 396 36.83 13.62 -12.64
N ARG A 397 36.96 12.41 -12.07
CA ARG A 397 37.72 12.15 -10.84
C ARG A 397 39.26 12.07 -11.06
N GLY A 398 39.70 11.77 -12.27
CA GLY A 398 41.12 11.67 -12.60
C GLY A 398 41.80 13.00 -12.99
N ARG A 399 41.08 14.13 -12.97
CA ARG A 399 41.66 15.46 -13.31
C ARG A 399 41.75 16.43 -12.11
N SER A 400 41.58 15.95 -10.90
CA SER A 400 41.72 16.73 -9.66
C SER A 400 42.74 16.05 -8.71
N SER A 401 43.87 15.61 -9.25
CA SER A 401 45.08 15.24 -8.51
C SER A 401 46.28 15.93 -9.13
#